data_c2c77cd88aab7b2b7abfd0a58f0186dc
#
_entry.id   c2c77cd88aab7b2b7abfd0a58f0186dc
#
_cell.length_a   1.000
_cell.length_b   1.000
_cell.length_c   1.000
_cell.angle_alpha   90.00
_cell.angle_beta   90.00
_cell.angle_gamma   90.00
#
_symmetry.space_group_name_H-M   'P 1'
#
loop_
_entity.id
_entity.type
_entity.pdbx_description
1 polymer ?
#
loop_
_entity_poly.entity_id
_entity_poly.type
_entity_poly.pdbx_seq_one_letter_code
_entity_poly.pdbx_strand_id
1 'polypeptide(L)' 'MTEEITPEDHERVKLLEIVSKKGLKELNFEQLNRLQILVEKKDYSHSKKAHKSKMKLLARINVAIYEAKEDREGI' A
#
# COMPACT_ATOMS: atom_id res chain seq x y z
N MET A 1 20.47 15.37 -10.18
CA MET A 1 20.58 14.74 -8.89
C MET A 1 19.91 13.37 -8.89
N THR A 2 20.64 12.40 -8.52
CA THR A 2 20.11 11.05 -8.52
C THR A 2 19.44 10.73 -7.18
N GLU A 3 18.22 10.32 -7.25
CA GLU A 3 17.53 9.82 -6.07
C GLU A 3 17.87 8.35 -5.95
N GLU A 4 18.31 7.99 -4.78
CA GLU A 4 18.57 6.59 -4.54
C GLU A 4 17.24 5.88 -4.27
N ILE A 5 17.00 4.85 -5.03
CA ILE A 5 15.82 4.03 -4.82
C ILE A 5 16.18 2.99 -3.77
N THR A 6 15.54 3.10 -2.61
CA THR A 6 15.78 2.14 -1.53
C THR A 6 15.08 0.83 -1.84
N PRO A 7 15.49 -0.26 -1.19
CA PRO A 7 14.76 -1.53 -1.33
C PRO A 7 13.29 -1.39 -0.96
N GLU A 8 12.99 -0.54 0.02
CA GLU A 8 11.60 -0.29 0.42
C GLU A 8 10.82 0.41 -0.68
N ASP A 9 11.43 1.40 -1.34
CA ASP A 9 10.79 2.07 -2.46
C ASP A 9 10.48 1.10 -3.57
N HIS A 10 11.43 0.23 -3.87
CA HIS A 10 11.28 -0.78 -4.92
C HIS A 10 10.13 -1.73 -4.59
N GLU A 11 10.07 -2.18 -3.37
CA GLU A 11 9.02 -3.07 -2.90
C GLU A 11 7.65 -2.39 -2.99
N ARG A 12 7.57 -1.12 -2.55
CA ARG A 12 6.33 -0.37 -2.61
C ARG A 12 5.82 -0.24 -4.03
N VAL A 13 6.71 0.13 -4.94
CA VAL A 13 6.33 0.29 -6.35
C VAL A 13 5.83 -1.03 -6.91
N LYS A 14 6.49 -2.12 -6.59
CA LYS A 14 6.10 -3.44 -7.06
C LYS A 14 4.71 -3.81 -6.58
N LEU A 15 4.43 -3.59 -5.30
CA LEU A 15 3.12 -3.89 -4.74
C LEU A 15 2.04 -2.99 -5.35
N LEU A 16 2.34 -1.72 -5.52
CA LEU A 16 1.40 -0.78 -6.13
C LEU A 16 1.12 -1.13 -7.59
N GLU A 17 2.11 -1.68 -8.28
CA GLU A 17 1.92 -2.11 -9.64
C GLU A 17 0.90 -3.23 -9.72
N ILE A 18 0.99 -4.20 -8.79
CA ILE A 18 0.02 -5.27 -8.72
C ILE A 18 -1.37 -4.73 -8.45
N VAL A 19 -1.47 -3.78 -7.51
CA VAL A 19 -2.74 -3.15 -7.17
C VAL A 19 -3.34 -2.43 -8.38
N SER A 20 -2.49 -1.74 -9.13
CA SER A 20 -2.94 -1.00 -10.30
C SER A 20 -3.49 -1.91 -11.38
N LYS A 21 -2.90 -3.08 -11.56
CA LYS A 21 -3.29 -4.00 -12.61
C LYS A 21 -4.40 -4.94 -12.19
N LYS A 22 -4.37 -5.41 -10.95
CA LYS A 22 -5.27 -6.47 -10.51
C LYS A 22 -6.11 -6.12 -9.28
N GLY A 23 -5.78 -5.01 -8.62
CA GLY A 23 -6.51 -4.58 -7.45
C GLY A 23 -5.93 -5.13 -6.14
N LEU A 24 -6.40 -4.56 -5.03
CA LEU A 24 -5.93 -4.95 -3.71
C LEU A 24 -6.24 -6.40 -3.37
N LYS A 25 -7.24 -6.96 -3.99
CA LYS A 25 -7.64 -8.35 -3.74
C LYS A 25 -6.54 -9.35 -4.08
N GLU A 26 -5.63 -8.95 -4.96
CA GLU A 26 -4.55 -9.83 -5.39
C GLU A 26 -3.48 -10.00 -4.32
N LEU A 27 -3.44 -9.08 -3.35
CA LEU A 27 -2.45 -9.13 -2.28
C LEU A 27 -2.98 -9.96 -1.11
N ASN A 28 -2.11 -10.80 -0.54
CA ASN A 28 -2.47 -11.53 0.65
C ASN A 28 -2.35 -10.63 1.88
N PHE A 29 -2.72 -11.16 3.03
CA PHE A 29 -2.72 -10.41 4.29
C PHE A 29 -1.35 -9.79 4.59
N GLU A 30 -0.30 -10.57 4.44
CA GLU A 30 1.05 -10.11 4.73
C GLU A 30 1.50 -9.00 3.77
N GLN A 31 1.17 -9.16 2.51
CA GLN A 31 1.49 -8.15 1.50
C GLN A 31 0.74 -6.85 1.77
N LEU A 32 -0.52 -6.95 2.15
CA LEU A 32 -1.32 -5.78 2.48
C LEU A 32 -0.75 -5.02 3.67
N ASN A 33 -0.37 -5.75 4.72
CA ASN A 33 0.25 -5.13 5.88
C ASN A 33 1.57 -4.45 5.51
N ARG A 34 2.35 -5.12 4.69
CA ARG A 34 3.63 -4.55 4.25
C ARG A 34 3.42 -3.30 3.42
N LEU A 35 2.46 -3.34 2.51
CA LEU A 35 2.16 -2.18 1.68
C LEU A 35 1.71 -1.00 2.54
N GLN A 36 0.88 -1.26 3.55
CA GLN A 36 0.44 -0.22 4.46
C GLN A 36 1.63 0.48 5.12
N ILE A 37 2.56 -0.28 5.63
CA ILE A 37 3.74 0.26 6.27
C ILE A 37 4.55 1.11 5.29
N LEU A 38 4.76 0.58 4.09
CA LEU A 38 5.56 1.26 3.08
C LEU A 38 4.92 2.58 2.62
N VAL A 39 3.61 2.56 2.45
CA VAL A 39 2.89 3.78 2.03
C VAL A 39 2.90 4.81 3.16
N GLU A 40 2.73 4.37 4.40
CA GLU A 40 2.75 5.28 5.53
C GLU A 40 4.11 5.95 5.70
N LYS A 41 5.18 5.23 5.44
CA LYS A 41 6.52 5.76 5.59
C LYS A 41 6.85 6.83 4.55
N LYS A 42 6.24 6.75 3.39
CA LYS A 42 6.52 7.70 2.32
C LYS A 42 5.88 9.04 2.64
N ASP A 43 6.68 10.08 2.59
CA ASP A 43 6.21 11.44 2.88
C ASP A 43 5.76 12.12 1.58
N TYR A 44 4.50 12.50 1.56
CA TYR A 44 3.92 13.23 0.43
C TYR A 44 3.47 14.63 0.83
N SER A 45 3.98 15.14 1.97
CA SER A 45 3.52 16.42 2.50
C SER A 45 3.83 17.59 1.60
N HIS A 46 4.79 17.45 0.69
CA HIS A 46 5.15 18.52 -0.24
C HIS A 46 4.10 18.72 -1.34
N SER A 47 3.12 17.86 -1.44
CA SER A 47 2.05 17.98 -2.42
C SER A 47 0.73 17.60 -1.79
N LYS A 48 -0.21 18.56 -1.75
CA LYS A 48 -1.53 18.29 -1.17
C LYS A 48 -2.25 17.20 -1.93
N LYS A 49 -2.11 17.19 -3.24
CA LYS A 49 -2.76 16.19 -4.08
C LYS A 49 -2.21 14.79 -3.79
N ALA A 50 -0.90 14.68 -3.70
CA ALA A 50 -0.27 13.39 -3.41
C ALA A 50 -0.62 12.91 -2.01
N HIS A 51 -0.64 13.82 -1.04
CA HIS A 51 -1.01 13.49 0.33
C HIS A 51 -2.44 12.96 0.39
N LYS A 52 -3.35 13.63 -0.32
CA LYS A 52 -4.74 13.21 -0.37
C LYS A 52 -4.88 11.82 -0.97
N SER A 53 -4.13 11.55 -2.05
CA SER A 53 -4.12 10.24 -2.67
C SER A 53 -3.59 9.18 -1.73
N LYS A 54 -2.55 9.52 -0.96
CA LYS A 54 -1.99 8.63 0.05
C LYS A 54 -3.04 8.24 1.08
N MET A 55 -3.79 9.22 1.58
CA MET A 55 -4.81 8.96 2.60
C MET A 55 -5.93 8.08 2.07
N LYS A 56 -6.34 8.32 0.82
CA LYS A 56 -7.35 7.46 0.19
C LYS A 56 -6.85 6.05 0.03
N LEU A 57 -5.61 5.91 -0.39
CA LEU A 57 -5.01 4.59 -0.57
C LEU A 57 -4.91 3.84 0.75
N LEU A 58 -4.48 4.53 1.80
CA LEU A 58 -4.39 3.91 3.13
C LEU A 58 -5.75 3.43 3.62
N ALA A 59 -6.79 4.22 3.38
CA ALA A 59 -8.14 3.81 3.77
C ALA A 59 -8.54 2.52 3.06
N ARG A 60 -8.25 2.43 1.76
CA ARG A 60 -8.54 1.23 0.99
C ARG A 60 -7.74 0.02 1.46
N ILE A 61 -6.46 0.25 1.76
CA ILE A 61 -5.61 -0.82 2.27
C ILE A 61 -6.14 -1.33 3.60
N ASN A 62 -6.56 -0.42 4.48
CA ASN A 62 -7.11 -0.80 5.78
C ASN A 62 -8.35 -1.67 5.63
N VAL A 63 -9.23 -1.31 4.71
CA VAL A 63 -10.43 -2.11 4.45
C VAL A 63 -10.04 -3.49 3.94
N ALA A 64 -9.08 -3.53 3.00
CA ALA A 64 -8.62 -4.80 2.45
C ALA A 64 -7.98 -5.70 3.50
N ILE A 65 -7.21 -5.09 4.41
CA ILE A 65 -6.59 -5.84 5.51
C ILE A 65 -7.68 -6.43 6.40
N TYR A 66 -8.68 -5.63 6.72
CA TYR A 66 -9.77 -6.08 7.56
C TYR A 66 -10.50 -7.26 6.93
N GLU A 67 -10.79 -7.15 5.65
CA GLU A 67 -11.47 -8.22 4.93
C GLU A 67 -10.62 -9.48 4.84
N ALA A 68 -9.34 -9.33 4.59
CA ALA A 68 -8.42 -10.46 4.54
C ALA A 68 -8.30 -11.14 5.90
N LYS A 69 -8.32 -10.34 6.96
CA LYS A 69 -8.27 -10.86 8.31
C LYS A 69 -9.52 -11.66 8.64
N GLU A 70 -10.68 -11.16 8.23
CA GLU A 70 -11.94 -11.88 8.45
C GLU A 70 -11.96 -13.21 7.70
N ASP A 71 -11.51 -13.21 6.46
CA ASP A 71 -11.41 -14.43 5.67
C ASP A 71 -10.52 -15.45 6.34
N ARG A 72 -9.45 -14.97 6.95
CA ARG A 72 -8.45 -15.81 7.57
C ARG A 72 -8.96 -16.44 8.87
N GLU A 73 -9.78 -15.69 9.61
CA GLU A 73 -10.28 -16.11 10.91
C GLU A 73 -11.73 -16.61 10.87
N GLY A 74 -12.44 -16.22 9.84
CA GLY A 74 -13.88 -16.42 9.78
C GLY A 74 -14.30 -17.74 9.17
N ILE A 75 -13.80 -18.76 9.63
CA ILE A 75 -14.17 -20.07 9.11
C ILE A 75 -15.39 -20.62 9.82
#